data_18ffb1d9236b82d10e011a840e1e9903
#
_entry.id   18ffb1d9236b82d10e011a840e1e9903
#
_cell.length_a   1.000
_cell.length_b   1.000
_cell.length_c   1.000
_cell.angle_alpha   90.00
_cell.angle_beta   90.00
_cell.angle_gamma   90.00
#
_symmetry.space_group_name_H-M   'P 1'
#
loop_
_entity.id
_entity.type
_entity.pdbx_description
1 polymer ?
#
loop_
_entity_poly.entity_id
_entity_poly.type
_entity_poly.pdbx_seq_one_letter_code
_entity_poly.pdbx_strand_id
1 'polypeptide(L)'
;MLIRAAGFELTTVLLTAAPALAQTYLKYHCEDGAQLSLAFVEQSKSAYIQLDGKSVILPRRLSGSGARYKKGGVTVWIKGDDARLKRPKQKWTQCKTDG
;
A
#
# COMPACT_ATOMS: atom_id res chain seq x y z
N MET A 1 -22.83 51.58 17.73
CA MET A 1 -22.58 51.10 17.47
C MET A 1 -22.37 50.20 17.05
N LEU A 2 -22.29 49.82 16.74
CA LEU A 2 -21.97 49.01 16.36
C LEU A 2 -21.73 48.10 15.92
N ILE A 3 -21.62 47.58 15.62
CA ILE A 3 -21.37 46.71 15.23
C ILE A 3 -20.96 45.97 14.84
N ARG A 4 -20.89 45.50 14.65
CA ARG A 4 -20.47 44.73 14.19
C ARG A 4 -20.30 43.79 13.76
N ALA A 5 -20.17 43.36 13.44
CA ALA A 5 -19.99 42.55 13.05
C ALA A 5 -19.56 41.77 12.74
N ALA A 6 -19.43 41.29 12.59
CA ALA A 6 -18.94 40.51 12.29
C ALA A 6 -18.71 39.73 11.72
N GLY A 7 -18.59 39.45 11.44
CA GLY A 7 -18.25 38.71 10.83
C GLY A 7 -17.80 37.95 10.60
N PHE A 8 -17.89 37.55 10.56
CA PHE A 8 -17.42 36.72 10.20
C PHE A 8 -17.39 35.89 9.60
N GLU A 9 -17.14 35.46 9.16
CA GLU A 9 -17.07 34.72 8.58
C GLU A 9 -16.67 33.81 8.33
N LEU A 10 -16.75 33.23 8.17
CA LEU A 10 -16.43 32.32 7.94
C LEU A 10 -16.02 31.66 7.27
N THR A 11 -15.61 31.40 7.04
CA THR A 11 -15.22 30.86 6.42
C THR A 11 -15.05 29.86 6.14
N THR A 12 -15.19 29.28 5.88
CA THR A 12 -15.22 28.32 5.54
C THR A 12 -14.56 27.62 4.99
N VAL A 13 -14.07 27.17 4.84
CA VAL A 13 -13.38 26.50 4.32
C VAL A 13 -13.40 25.47 3.90
N LEU A 14 -13.53 25.04 3.39
CA LEU A 14 -13.61 24.15 2.85
C LEU A 14 -12.82 23.34 2.58
N LEU A 15 -12.56 22.75 2.70
CA LEU A 15 -11.88 21.93 2.48
C LEU A 15 -12.13 20.98 1.80
N THR A 16 -12.10 20.82 1.13
CA THR A 16 -12.24 20.03 0.28
C THR A 16 -11.31 19.19 0.13
N ALA A 17 -11.34 18.27 0.47
CA ALA A 17 -10.49 17.39 0.27
C ALA A 17 -10.39 17.02 -1.03
N ALA A 18 -9.38 17.04 -1.50
CA ALA A 18 -9.13 16.47 -2.70
C ALA A 18 -9.35 15.05 -2.57
N PRO A 19 -9.90 14.47 -3.47
CA PRO A 19 -10.06 13.11 -3.43
C PRO A 19 -8.78 12.54 -3.58
N ALA A 20 -8.37 11.99 -2.69
CA ALA A 20 -7.18 11.31 -2.80
C ALA A 20 -7.35 10.23 -3.76
N LEU A 21 -6.35 9.91 -4.43
CA LEU A 21 -6.30 8.69 -5.14
C LEU A 21 -6.55 7.60 -4.17
N ALA A 22 -7.38 6.68 -4.52
CA ALA A 22 -7.60 5.54 -3.68
C ALA A 22 -6.31 4.79 -3.54
N GLN A 23 -5.83 4.66 -2.35
CA GLN A 23 -4.56 4.02 -2.07
C GLN A 23 -4.72 3.15 -0.84
N THR A 24 -4.36 1.91 -0.96
CA THR A 24 -4.48 0.95 0.12
C THR A 24 -3.08 0.58 0.59
N TYR A 25 -2.90 0.61 1.89
CA TYR A 25 -1.64 0.21 2.48
C TYR A 25 -1.84 -1.06 3.29
N LEU A 26 -0.93 -2.00 3.10
CA LEU A 26 -0.94 -3.23 3.87
C LEU A 26 0.46 -3.48 4.40
N LYS A 27 0.54 -3.87 5.64
CA LYS A 27 1.82 -4.22 6.25
C LYS A 27 1.81 -5.68 6.61
N TYR A 28 2.86 -6.37 6.26
CA TYR A 28 3.00 -7.79 6.53
C TYR A 28 4.27 -8.06 7.28
N HIS A 29 4.21 -9.03 8.16
CA HIS A 29 5.38 -9.54 8.85
C HIS A 29 5.59 -10.97 8.37
N CYS A 30 6.79 -11.26 7.97
CA CYS A 30 7.12 -12.57 7.40
C CYS A 30 7.84 -13.45 8.40
N GLU A 31 7.71 -14.75 8.23
CA GLU A 31 8.29 -15.71 9.16
C GLU A 31 9.79 -15.64 9.24
N ASP A 32 10.43 -15.23 8.15
CA ASP A 32 11.88 -15.11 8.14
C ASP A 32 12.36 -13.77 8.68
N GLY A 33 11.46 -12.96 9.22
CA GLY A 33 11.82 -11.67 9.78
C GLY A 33 11.70 -10.50 8.83
N ALA A 34 11.40 -10.75 7.57
CA ALA A 34 11.26 -9.66 6.62
C ALA A 34 10.02 -8.83 6.94
N GLN A 35 10.11 -7.55 6.67
CA GLN A 35 8.98 -6.65 6.81
C GLN A 35 8.61 -6.12 5.45
N LEU A 36 7.34 -6.19 5.13
CA LEU A 36 6.85 -5.89 3.81
C LEU A 36 5.70 -4.91 3.94
N SER A 37 5.81 -3.77 3.30
CA SER A 37 4.72 -2.80 3.22
C SER A 37 4.36 -2.62 1.76
N LEU A 38 3.07 -2.69 1.49
CA LEU A 38 2.60 -2.55 0.13
C LEU A 38 1.65 -1.40 0.01
N ALA A 39 1.72 -0.70 -1.10
CA ALA A 39 0.77 0.34 -1.42
C ALA A 39 0.24 0.05 -2.82
N PHE A 40 -1.07 0.07 -2.94
CA PHE A 40 -1.73 -0.13 -4.22
C PHE A 40 -2.41 1.17 -4.60
N VAL A 41 -2.10 1.67 -5.79
CA VAL A 41 -2.80 2.82 -6.32
C VAL A 41 -3.83 2.29 -7.29
N GLU A 42 -5.05 2.70 -7.11
CA GLU A 42 -6.18 2.07 -7.78
C GLU A 42 -6.02 1.94 -9.27
N GLN A 43 -5.48 2.91 -9.93
CA GLN A 43 -5.35 2.85 -11.36
C GLN A 43 -4.06 2.23 -11.83
N SER A 44 -3.22 1.84 -10.91
CA SER A 44 -1.95 1.24 -11.26
C SER A 44 -2.07 -0.27 -11.20
N LYS A 45 -1.42 -0.95 -12.12
CA LYS A 45 -1.36 -2.39 -12.07
C LYS A 45 -0.08 -2.86 -11.40
N SER A 46 0.51 -2.01 -10.60
CA SER A 46 1.74 -2.35 -9.91
C SER A 46 1.55 -2.18 -8.42
N ALA A 47 2.34 -2.90 -7.67
CA ALA A 47 2.40 -2.71 -6.23
C ALA A 47 3.66 -1.94 -5.91
N TYR A 48 3.52 -0.94 -5.06
CA TYR A 48 4.65 -0.17 -4.57
C TYR A 48 5.02 -0.77 -3.24
N ILE A 49 6.21 -1.32 -3.16
CA ILE A 49 6.57 -2.17 -2.04
C ILE A 49 7.77 -1.60 -1.33
N GLN A 50 7.72 -1.61 0.00
CA GLN A 50 8.92 -1.42 0.79
C GLN A 50 9.25 -2.74 1.43
N LEU A 51 10.42 -3.25 1.12
CA LEU A 51 10.88 -4.51 1.62
C LEU A 51 12.16 -4.24 2.40
N ASP A 52 12.08 -4.40 3.71
CA ASP A 52 13.20 -4.11 4.62
C ASP A 52 13.79 -2.73 4.35
N GLY A 53 12.90 -1.76 4.15
CA GLY A 53 13.32 -0.38 3.99
C GLY A 53 13.68 0.04 2.58
N LYS A 54 13.66 -0.89 1.63
CA LYS A 54 13.97 -0.55 0.24
C LYS A 54 12.71 -0.52 -0.60
N SER A 55 12.61 0.46 -1.46
CA SER A 55 11.44 0.63 -2.30
C SER A 55 11.61 -0.11 -3.62
N VAL A 56 10.59 -0.85 -4.00
CA VAL A 56 10.57 -1.59 -5.25
C VAL A 56 9.19 -1.46 -5.83
N ILE A 57 9.09 -1.44 -7.14
CA ILE A 57 7.80 -1.42 -7.82
C ILE A 57 7.69 -2.73 -8.57
N LEU A 58 6.65 -3.49 -8.26
CA LEU A 58 6.43 -4.79 -8.88
C LEU A 58 5.17 -4.75 -9.73
N PRO A 59 5.27 -5.04 -11.01
CA PRO A 59 4.07 -5.11 -11.85
C PRO A 59 3.27 -6.35 -11.53
N ARG A 60 1.98 -6.26 -11.76
CA ARG A 60 1.08 -7.38 -11.54
C ARG A 60 1.27 -8.42 -12.61
N ARG A 61 1.19 -9.67 -12.21
CA ARG A 61 1.30 -10.80 -13.12
C ARG A 61 0.03 -11.63 -13.06
N LEU A 62 -0.19 -12.43 -14.08
CA LEU A 62 -1.32 -13.33 -14.10
C LEU A 62 -1.20 -14.32 -12.95
N SER A 63 -2.34 -14.64 -12.37
CA SER A 63 -2.39 -15.55 -11.25
C SER A 63 -3.75 -16.23 -11.26
N GLY A 64 -3.76 -17.50 -10.95
CA GLY A 64 -5.01 -18.24 -10.86
C GLY A 64 -5.82 -17.85 -9.64
N SER A 65 -5.20 -17.33 -8.62
CA SER A 65 -5.88 -16.88 -7.41
C SER A 65 -5.00 -15.85 -6.73
N GLY A 66 -5.63 -14.96 -5.99
CA GLY A 66 -4.91 -13.91 -5.31
C GLY A 66 -4.33 -12.92 -6.29
N ALA A 67 -3.44 -12.09 -5.82
CA ALA A 67 -2.76 -11.09 -6.63
C ALA A 67 -1.26 -11.32 -6.56
N ARG A 68 -0.63 -11.49 -7.69
CA ARG A 68 0.79 -11.78 -7.76
C ARG A 68 1.52 -10.64 -8.43
N TYR A 69 2.59 -10.20 -7.82
CA TYR A 69 3.42 -9.12 -8.33
C TYR A 69 4.86 -9.61 -8.39
N LYS A 70 5.52 -9.38 -9.51
CA LYS A 70 6.84 -9.96 -9.70
C LYS A 70 7.72 -9.10 -10.57
N LYS A 71 8.96 -8.93 -10.18
CA LYS A 71 9.99 -8.32 -11.00
C LYS A 71 11.35 -8.58 -10.36
N GLY A 72 12.33 -8.89 -11.20
CA GLY A 72 13.70 -8.96 -10.70
C GLY A 72 13.97 -10.01 -9.66
N GLY A 73 13.29 -11.12 -9.71
CA GLY A 73 13.51 -12.17 -8.72
C GLY A 73 12.73 -12.00 -7.45
N VAL A 74 12.01 -10.89 -7.30
CA VAL A 74 11.15 -10.68 -6.14
C VAL A 74 9.72 -10.96 -6.55
N THR A 75 9.03 -11.78 -5.79
CA THR A 75 7.63 -12.10 -6.03
C THR A 75 6.86 -11.92 -4.73
N VAL A 76 5.74 -11.23 -4.81
CA VAL A 76 4.82 -11.12 -3.69
C VAL A 76 3.48 -11.65 -4.18
N TRP A 77 2.94 -12.60 -3.46
CA TRP A 77 1.67 -13.23 -3.82
C TRP A 77 0.72 -13.03 -2.65
N ILE A 78 -0.31 -12.24 -2.87
CA ILE A 78 -1.23 -11.83 -1.81
C ILE A 78 -2.55 -12.56 -1.95
N LYS A 79 -2.98 -13.17 -0.85
CA LYS A 79 -4.28 -13.81 -0.78
C LYS A 79 -4.92 -13.42 0.54
N GLY A 80 -5.80 -12.43 0.50
CA GLY A 80 -6.45 -11.96 1.72
C GLY A 80 -5.43 -11.45 2.72
N ASP A 81 -5.49 -11.98 3.93
CA ASP A 81 -4.57 -11.56 4.99
C ASP A 81 -3.22 -12.21 4.91
N ASP A 82 -3.05 -13.13 3.99
CA ASP A 82 -1.79 -13.84 3.85
C ASP A 82 -1.05 -13.35 2.63
N ALA A 83 0.25 -13.40 2.70
CA ALA A 83 1.09 -13.13 1.56
C ALA A 83 2.27 -14.08 1.58
N ARG A 84 2.84 -14.30 0.42
CA ARG A 84 4.05 -15.11 0.31
C ARG A 84 5.06 -14.27 -0.42
N LEU A 85 6.28 -14.31 0.05
CA LEU A 85 7.36 -13.52 -0.49
C LEU A 85 8.48 -14.42 -0.95
N LYS A 86 9.00 -14.15 -2.15
CA LYS A 86 10.16 -14.83 -2.66
C LYS A 86 11.17 -13.77 -3.06
N ARG A 87 12.40 -13.94 -2.65
CA ARG A 87 13.50 -13.05 -3.00
C ARG A 87 14.62 -13.87 -3.64
N PRO A 88 15.51 -13.23 -4.39
CA PRO A 88 16.61 -13.97 -5.01
C PRO A 88 17.40 -14.75 -3.98
N LYS A 89 17.72 -15.98 -4.32
CA LYS A 89 18.55 -16.84 -3.48
C LYS A 89 17.97 -17.14 -2.11
N GLN A 90 16.67 -16.92 -1.93
CA GLN A 90 16.03 -17.24 -0.67
C GLN A 90 14.79 -18.08 -0.93
N LYS A 91 14.37 -18.81 0.10
CA LYS A 91 13.18 -19.63 -0.02
C LYS A 91 11.95 -18.76 0.12
N TRP A 92 10.81 -19.27 -0.31
CA TRP A 92 9.55 -18.62 -0.05
C TRP A 92 9.35 -18.47 1.45
N THR A 93 8.79 -17.36 1.85
CA THR A 93 8.43 -17.15 3.25
C THR A 93 6.97 -16.73 3.32
N GLN A 94 6.31 -17.11 4.39
CA GLN A 94 4.93 -16.75 4.64
C GLN A 94 4.87 -15.46 5.40
N CYS A 95 3.91 -14.62 5.06
CA CYS A 95 3.73 -13.33 5.70
C CYS A 95 2.27 -13.16 6.07
N LYS A 96 2.03 -12.40 7.12
CA LYS A 96 0.67 -12.08 7.55
C LYS A 96 0.55 -10.60 7.85
N THR A 97 -0.66 -10.08 7.67
CA THR A 97 -0.90 -8.69 7.98
C THR A 97 -0.88 -8.50 9.49
N ASP A 98 -0.62 -7.28 9.88
CA ASP A 98 -0.61 -6.92 11.28
C ASP A 98 -2.01 -6.80 11.87
N GLY A 99 -2.97 -6.93 11.09
CA GLY A 99 -4.30 -6.84 11.62
C GLY A 99 -5.21 -6.00 10.83
#